data_b045429e29363caf641a3aec8d9ced49
#
_entry.id   b045429e29363caf641a3aec8d9ced49
#
_cell.length_a   1.000
_cell.length_b   1.000
_cell.length_c   1.000
_cell.angle_alpha   90.00
_cell.angle_beta   90.00
_cell.angle_gamma   90.00
#
_symmetry.space_group_name_H-M   'P 1'
#
loop_
_entity.id
_entity.type
_entity.pdbx_description
1 polymer ?
#
loop_
_entity_poly.entity_id
_entity_poly.type
_entity_poly.pdbx_seq_one_letter_code
_entity_poly.pdbx_strand_id
1 'polypeptide(L)'
;MAKKFREKLRKLNPFTRPATLEELPKPLPANPDQRLVRVYVEGYEDVAFWRGIFDHFQNPYMRFEISVPNRADLPKGKKVLMGMIPRSSDELILCVDSDFDFLFADRTEQSREVNNARYMFHTYAYATENFLCYAPSLHNVCVKATKNDTRIFDFVRFMHEYSCTIYPLFLWYAYSAQLSSENVFPLIDFKSAVRIGYLDLADNGEKTLEWLRRNVAKREEMLRKRNPKMIEPMKEFEEQLRGRGLTPENAYLFMHGHTLMDNVVMILLLSLIHISEPTRHAQI
;
A
#
# COMPACT_ATOMS: atom_id res chain seq x y z
N MET A 1 5.71 -15.02 27.70
CA MET A 1 4.80 -13.86 27.73
C MET A 1 3.98 -13.70 26.44
N ALA A 2 4.55 -13.79 25.25
CA ALA A 2 3.83 -13.62 23.98
C ALA A 2 2.64 -14.59 23.74
N LYS A 3 2.76 -15.85 24.18
CA LYS A 3 1.69 -16.86 24.03
C LYS A 3 0.43 -16.53 24.88
N LYS A 4 0.61 -16.05 26.10
CA LYS A 4 -0.49 -15.60 26.98
C LYS A 4 -1.18 -14.32 26.48
N PHE A 5 -0.45 -13.44 25.82
CA PHE A 5 -1.00 -12.21 25.24
C PHE A 5 -1.84 -12.50 23.99
N ARG A 6 -1.38 -13.41 23.11
CA ARG A 6 -2.17 -13.89 21.98
C ARG A 6 -3.46 -14.60 22.40
N GLU A 7 -3.41 -15.37 23.48
CA GLU A 7 -4.62 -16.02 24.04
C GLU A 7 -5.61 -15.01 24.63
N LYS A 8 -5.11 -13.95 25.26
CA LYS A 8 -5.95 -12.87 25.80
C LYS A 8 -6.60 -12.03 24.70
N LEU A 9 -5.88 -11.76 23.60
CA LEU A 9 -6.44 -11.11 22.41
C LEU A 9 -7.48 -11.97 21.71
N ARG A 10 -7.29 -13.30 21.65
CA ARG A 10 -8.30 -14.22 21.13
C ARG A 10 -9.59 -14.21 21.96
N LYS A 11 -9.50 -14.02 23.28
CA LYS A 11 -10.68 -13.97 24.16
C LYS A 11 -11.42 -12.61 24.14
N LEU A 12 -10.76 -11.55 23.66
CA LEU A 12 -11.32 -10.21 23.56
C LEU A 12 -11.89 -9.87 22.19
N ASN A 13 -11.69 -10.75 21.19
CA ASN A 13 -12.23 -10.56 19.86
C ASN A 13 -13.52 -11.37 19.70
N PRO A 14 -14.71 -10.73 19.70
CA PRO A 14 -15.97 -11.44 19.49
C PRO A 14 -16.09 -12.09 18.10
N PHE A 15 -15.13 -11.83 17.18
CA PHE A 15 -15.09 -12.36 15.83
C PHE A 15 -14.22 -13.64 15.67
N THR A 16 -13.75 -14.27 16.77
CA THR A 16 -12.86 -15.44 16.70
C THR A 16 -13.58 -16.79 16.77
N ARG A 17 -14.90 -16.85 16.79
CA ARG A 17 -15.61 -18.07 16.41
C ARG A 17 -15.71 -18.12 14.87
N PRO A 18 -15.29 -19.18 14.20
CA PRO A 18 -15.75 -19.42 12.86
C PRO A 18 -17.28 -19.57 12.95
N ALA A 19 -18.02 -18.53 12.59
CA ALA A 19 -19.44 -18.67 12.33
C ALA A 19 -19.57 -19.75 11.26
N THR A 20 -20.25 -20.83 11.54
CA THR A 20 -20.69 -21.72 10.48
C THR A 20 -21.54 -20.90 9.52
N LEU A 21 -21.52 -21.21 8.23
CA LEU A 21 -22.33 -20.48 7.22
C LEU A 21 -23.81 -20.38 7.63
N GLU A 22 -24.30 -21.26 8.51
CA GLU A 22 -25.64 -21.28 9.05
C GLU A 22 -25.89 -20.27 10.19
N GLU A 23 -24.83 -19.78 10.86
CA GLU A 23 -24.90 -18.83 11.97
C GLU A 23 -24.75 -17.36 11.50
N LEU A 24 -24.45 -17.13 10.22
CA LEU A 24 -24.42 -15.77 9.69
C LEU A 24 -25.84 -15.17 9.70
N PRO A 25 -26.01 -13.96 10.21
CA PRO A 25 -27.30 -13.26 10.11
C PRO A 25 -27.71 -13.19 8.64
N LYS A 26 -28.97 -13.52 8.36
CA LYS A 26 -29.51 -13.37 7.01
C LYS A 26 -29.30 -11.92 6.58
N PRO A 27 -28.89 -11.68 5.34
CA PRO A 27 -28.79 -10.32 4.82
C PRO A 27 -30.11 -9.59 5.05
N LEU A 28 -30.03 -8.32 5.46
CA LEU A 28 -31.22 -7.49 5.57
C LEU A 28 -31.94 -7.45 4.22
N PRO A 29 -33.28 -7.49 4.20
CA PRO A 29 -34.03 -7.41 2.95
C PRO A 29 -33.61 -6.13 2.21
N ALA A 30 -33.21 -6.30 0.94
CA ALA A 30 -32.87 -5.16 0.11
C ALA A 30 -34.09 -4.30 -0.10
N ASN A 31 -33.98 -2.99 -0.02
CA ASN A 31 -34.99 -2.09 -0.51
C ASN A 31 -35.18 -2.39 -2.01
N PRO A 32 -36.38 -2.80 -2.47
CA PRO A 32 -36.58 -3.17 -3.85
C PRO A 32 -36.31 -2.02 -4.84
N ASP A 33 -36.38 -0.78 -4.37
CA ASP A 33 -36.10 0.41 -5.17
C ASP A 33 -34.62 0.80 -5.20
N GLN A 34 -33.77 0.08 -4.44
CA GLN A 34 -32.36 0.38 -4.34
C GLN A 34 -31.53 -0.50 -5.30
N ARG A 35 -30.90 0.13 -6.26
CA ARG A 35 -29.97 -0.53 -7.18
C ARG A 35 -28.75 -1.07 -6.42
N LEU A 36 -28.47 -2.35 -6.58
CA LEU A 36 -27.28 -2.99 -6.02
C LEU A 36 -26.14 -2.95 -7.03
N VAL A 37 -25.02 -2.33 -6.66
CA VAL A 37 -23.76 -2.38 -7.39
C VAL A 37 -22.80 -3.33 -6.66
N ARG A 38 -22.40 -4.40 -7.32
CA ARG A 38 -21.39 -5.33 -6.81
C ARG A 38 -20.00 -4.81 -7.12
N VAL A 39 -19.14 -4.83 -6.12
CA VAL A 39 -17.74 -4.40 -6.23
C VAL A 39 -16.86 -5.58 -5.86
N TYR A 40 -16.06 -6.04 -6.81
CA TYR A 40 -15.06 -7.08 -6.55
C TYR A 40 -13.69 -6.48 -6.33
N VAL A 41 -13.01 -6.94 -5.27
CA VAL A 41 -11.65 -6.55 -4.88
C VAL A 41 -10.72 -7.75 -4.91
N GLU A 42 -9.41 -7.53 -4.89
CA GLU A 42 -8.39 -8.59 -5.02
C GLU A 42 -8.34 -9.51 -3.79
N GLY A 43 -8.38 -8.94 -2.60
CA GLY A 43 -8.26 -9.63 -1.33
C GLY A 43 -9.24 -9.14 -0.27
N TYR A 44 -9.36 -9.88 0.83
CA TYR A 44 -10.23 -9.50 1.94
C TYR A 44 -9.72 -8.25 2.67
N GLU A 45 -8.42 -8.02 2.66
CA GLU A 45 -7.73 -6.86 3.21
C GLU A 45 -8.16 -5.55 2.54
N ASP A 46 -8.51 -5.61 1.25
CA ASP A 46 -8.90 -4.46 0.44
C ASP A 46 -10.34 -4.01 0.68
N VAL A 47 -11.19 -4.91 1.21
CA VAL A 47 -12.62 -4.65 1.41
C VAL A 47 -12.86 -3.40 2.24
N ALA A 48 -12.11 -3.22 3.34
CA ALA A 48 -12.30 -2.06 4.21
C ALA A 48 -11.89 -0.74 3.54
N PHE A 49 -10.82 -0.75 2.76
CA PHE A 49 -10.35 0.42 2.02
C PHE A 49 -11.38 0.86 0.98
N TRP A 50 -11.79 -0.05 0.11
CA TRP A 50 -12.78 0.26 -0.92
C TRP A 50 -14.16 0.57 -0.34
N ARG A 51 -14.56 -0.07 0.79
CA ARG A 51 -15.76 0.31 1.52
C ARG A 51 -15.72 1.78 1.91
N GLY A 52 -14.59 2.26 2.50
CA GLY A 52 -14.41 3.66 2.85
C GLY A 52 -14.62 4.62 1.68
N ILE A 53 -14.21 4.22 0.47
CA ILE A 53 -14.40 5.02 -0.75
C ILE A 53 -15.88 4.98 -1.19
N PHE A 54 -16.46 3.80 -1.36
CA PHE A 54 -17.81 3.66 -1.91
C PHE A 54 -18.90 4.14 -0.96
N ASP A 55 -18.66 4.19 0.36
CA ASP A 55 -19.61 4.76 1.32
C ASP A 55 -19.90 6.25 1.06
N HIS A 56 -18.99 6.99 0.43
CA HIS A 56 -19.23 8.37 0.03
C HIS A 56 -20.20 8.51 -1.14
N PHE A 57 -20.45 7.46 -1.89
CA PHE A 57 -21.32 7.45 -3.06
C PHE A 57 -22.66 6.73 -2.81
N GLN A 58 -22.84 6.13 -1.64
CA GLN A 58 -24.12 5.51 -1.28
C GLN A 58 -25.24 6.57 -1.16
N ASN A 59 -26.43 6.20 -1.59
CA ASN A 59 -27.62 7.03 -1.48
C ASN A 59 -28.88 6.14 -1.40
N PRO A 60 -30.08 6.70 -1.18
CA PRO A 60 -31.29 5.90 -1.07
C PRO A 60 -31.62 5.03 -2.28
N TYR A 61 -31.08 5.34 -3.47
CA TYR A 61 -31.35 4.64 -4.73
C TYR A 61 -30.22 3.69 -5.14
N MET A 62 -29.06 3.75 -4.48
CA MET A 62 -27.88 2.95 -4.84
C MET A 62 -27.11 2.51 -3.61
N ARG A 63 -26.77 1.22 -3.55
CA ARG A 63 -25.88 0.65 -2.53
C ARG A 63 -24.78 -0.17 -3.17
N PHE A 64 -23.65 -0.25 -2.49
CA PHE A 64 -22.50 -1.05 -2.91
C PHE A 64 -22.35 -2.27 -2.00
N GLU A 65 -22.07 -3.41 -2.61
CA GLU A 65 -21.71 -4.65 -1.93
C GLU A 65 -20.29 -5.05 -2.34
N ILE A 66 -19.36 -4.97 -1.41
CA ILE A 66 -17.93 -5.20 -1.67
C ILE A 66 -17.57 -6.60 -1.20
N SER A 67 -16.98 -7.39 -2.09
CA SER A 67 -16.60 -8.76 -1.81
C SER A 67 -15.40 -9.20 -2.64
N VAL A 68 -14.79 -10.31 -2.26
CA VAL A 68 -13.80 -11.00 -3.07
C VAL A 68 -14.53 -12.00 -3.97
N PRO A 69 -14.17 -12.18 -5.25
CA PRO A 69 -14.77 -13.18 -6.11
C PRO A 69 -14.71 -14.57 -5.48
N ASN A 70 -15.88 -15.11 -5.10
CA ASN A 70 -15.94 -16.37 -4.36
C ASN A 70 -16.10 -17.54 -5.34
N ARG A 71 -14.99 -18.07 -5.83
CA ARG A 71 -14.92 -19.42 -6.38
C ARG A 71 -13.81 -20.15 -5.62
N ALA A 72 -14.19 -21.19 -4.88
CA ALA A 72 -13.28 -22.00 -4.09
C ALA A 72 -12.07 -22.55 -4.88
N ASP A 73 -12.20 -22.61 -6.20
CA ASP A 73 -11.25 -23.25 -7.12
C ASP A 73 -10.46 -22.27 -8.00
N LEU A 74 -10.66 -20.94 -7.86
CA LEU A 74 -9.93 -19.96 -8.66
C LEU A 74 -8.86 -19.25 -7.82
N PRO A 75 -7.66 -19.02 -8.39
CA PRO A 75 -6.66 -18.18 -7.75
C PRO A 75 -7.27 -16.79 -7.51
N LYS A 76 -7.01 -16.22 -6.32
CA LYS A 76 -7.40 -14.85 -5.97
C LYS A 76 -6.42 -13.85 -6.61
N GLY A 77 -6.81 -12.58 -6.61
CA GLY A 77 -5.96 -11.47 -7.01
C GLY A 77 -6.29 -10.88 -8.39
N LYS A 78 -5.48 -9.93 -8.79
CA LYS A 78 -5.65 -9.08 -9.97
C LYS A 78 -5.98 -9.83 -11.26
N LYS A 79 -5.29 -10.95 -11.55
CA LYS A 79 -5.53 -11.74 -12.77
C LYS A 79 -6.96 -12.26 -12.89
N VAL A 80 -7.59 -12.61 -11.77
CA VAL A 80 -8.99 -13.06 -11.76
C VAL A 80 -9.90 -11.91 -12.13
N LEU A 81 -9.69 -10.74 -11.54
CA LEU A 81 -10.49 -9.54 -11.84
C LEU A 81 -10.29 -9.07 -13.28
N MET A 82 -9.06 -9.10 -13.80
CA MET A 82 -8.79 -8.82 -15.21
C MET A 82 -9.56 -9.74 -16.14
N GLY A 83 -9.63 -11.04 -15.84
CA GLY A 83 -10.46 -11.99 -16.59
C GLY A 83 -11.97 -11.71 -16.53
N MET A 84 -12.42 -10.85 -15.62
CA MET A 84 -13.81 -10.41 -15.47
C MET A 84 -14.12 -9.10 -16.19
N ILE A 85 -13.13 -8.38 -16.75
CA ILE A 85 -13.34 -7.13 -17.50
C ILE A 85 -14.47 -7.23 -18.53
N PRO A 86 -14.57 -8.28 -19.36
CA PRO A 86 -15.66 -8.39 -20.34
C PRO A 86 -17.05 -8.49 -19.74
N ARG A 87 -17.18 -8.79 -18.44
CA ARG A 87 -18.45 -8.91 -17.71
C ARG A 87 -18.72 -7.70 -16.82
N SER A 88 -17.74 -6.80 -16.71
CA SER A 88 -17.89 -5.59 -15.89
C SER A 88 -18.93 -4.65 -16.48
N SER A 89 -19.65 -3.98 -15.61
CA SER A 89 -20.76 -3.09 -15.98
C SER A 89 -20.96 -2.05 -14.87
N ASP A 90 -21.91 -1.16 -15.05
CA ASP A 90 -22.34 -0.22 -14.02
C ASP A 90 -23.03 -0.88 -12.80
N GLU A 91 -23.27 -2.21 -12.85
CA GLU A 91 -23.71 -3.04 -11.71
C GLU A 91 -22.62 -3.99 -11.20
N LEU A 92 -21.50 -4.11 -11.92
CA LEU A 92 -20.36 -4.93 -11.56
C LEU A 92 -19.06 -4.16 -11.77
N ILE A 93 -18.54 -3.61 -10.68
CA ILE A 93 -17.30 -2.84 -10.63
C ILE A 93 -16.16 -3.75 -10.16
N LEU A 94 -15.00 -3.58 -10.75
CA LEU A 94 -13.76 -4.28 -10.39
C LEU A 94 -12.79 -3.27 -9.79
N CYS A 95 -12.16 -3.62 -8.65
CA CYS A 95 -11.20 -2.75 -7.98
C CYS A 95 -9.91 -3.52 -7.72
N VAL A 96 -8.81 -2.98 -8.20
CA VAL A 96 -7.48 -3.60 -8.14
C VAL A 96 -6.44 -2.66 -7.57
N ASP A 97 -5.35 -3.22 -7.06
CA ASP A 97 -4.15 -2.45 -6.81
C ASP A 97 -3.52 -2.03 -8.13
N SER A 98 -2.98 -0.82 -8.17
CA SER A 98 -2.31 -0.33 -9.36
C SER A 98 -1.03 -1.10 -9.66
N ASP A 99 -0.29 -1.52 -8.60
CA ASP A 99 1.11 -1.87 -8.77
C ASP A 99 1.85 -0.75 -9.53
N PHE A 100 2.37 -1.05 -10.72
CA PHE A 100 2.92 -0.05 -11.63
C PHE A 100 1.98 0.32 -12.79
N ASP A 101 0.78 -0.27 -12.88
CA ASP A 101 -0.08 -0.10 -14.06
C ASP A 101 -0.46 1.36 -14.31
N PHE A 102 -0.73 2.13 -13.26
CA PHE A 102 -0.98 3.57 -13.39
C PHE A 102 0.24 4.31 -13.96
N LEU A 103 1.43 4.06 -13.40
CA LEU A 103 2.65 4.74 -13.85
C LEU A 103 3.09 4.30 -15.25
N PHE A 104 2.90 3.02 -15.59
CA PHE A 104 3.32 2.48 -16.88
C PHE A 104 2.37 2.87 -18.02
N ALA A 105 1.16 3.30 -17.72
CA ALA A 105 0.16 3.68 -18.72
C ALA A 105 -0.03 2.59 -19.79
N ASP A 106 0.41 2.84 -21.04
CA ASP A 106 0.24 1.92 -22.15
C ASP A 106 1.48 1.05 -22.44
N ARG A 107 2.47 1.05 -21.56
CA ARG A 107 3.75 0.34 -21.78
C ARG A 107 3.66 -1.17 -21.75
N THR A 108 2.74 -1.71 -20.96
CA THR A 108 2.48 -3.15 -20.90
C THR A 108 1.02 -3.43 -21.31
N GLU A 109 0.75 -4.65 -21.76
CA GLU A 109 -0.61 -5.07 -22.08
C GLU A 109 -1.51 -4.96 -20.85
N GLN A 110 -1.03 -5.45 -19.71
CA GLN A 110 -1.75 -5.38 -18.43
C GLN A 110 -2.06 -3.93 -18.05
N SER A 111 -1.08 -3.03 -18.07
CA SER A 111 -1.31 -1.64 -17.69
C SER A 111 -2.29 -0.92 -18.62
N ARG A 112 -2.26 -1.26 -19.92
CA ARG A 112 -3.24 -0.75 -20.89
C ARG A 112 -4.66 -1.20 -20.56
N GLU A 113 -4.84 -2.49 -20.27
CA GLU A 113 -6.15 -3.03 -19.89
C GLU A 113 -6.68 -2.40 -18.61
N VAL A 114 -5.86 -2.33 -17.55
CA VAL A 114 -6.25 -1.75 -16.26
C VAL A 114 -6.63 -0.28 -16.38
N ASN A 115 -5.83 0.52 -17.13
CA ASN A 115 -6.08 1.96 -17.26
C ASN A 115 -7.28 2.30 -18.17
N ASN A 116 -7.65 1.43 -19.12
CA ASN A 116 -8.69 1.72 -20.11
C ASN A 116 -10.03 1.01 -19.85
N ALA A 117 -10.08 0.05 -18.93
CA ALA A 117 -11.32 -0.67 -18.62
C ALA A 117 -12.31 0.23 -17.87
N ARG A 118 -13.46 0.51 -18.48
CA ARG A 118 -14.45 1.50 -18.02
C ARG A 118 -14.95 1.26 -16.58
N TYR A 119 -15.07 0.03 -16.17
CA TYR A 119 -15.64 -0.37 -14.88
C TYR A 119 -14.60 -1.03 -13.98
N MET A 120 -13.32 -0.82 -14.27
CA MET A 120 -12.22 -1.20 -13.41
C MET A 120 -11.61 0.06 -12.79
N PHE A 121 -11.54 0.09 -11.47
CA PHE A 121 -10.90 1.15 -10.72
C PHE A 121 -9.62 0.58 -10.10
N HIS A 122 -8.62 1.40 -10.01
CA HIS A 122 -7.35 1.02 -9.38
C HIS A 122 -6.90 2.08 -8.36
N THR A 123 -6.04 1.67 -7.45
CA THR A 123 -5.32 2.61 -6.61
C THR A 123 -4.38 3.43 -7.50
N TYR A 124 -4.39 4.75 -7.41
CA TYR A 124 -3.40 5.56 -8.13
C TYR A 124 -2.00 5.42 -7.53
N ALA A 125 -1.89 5.18 -6.23
CA ALA A 125 -0.69 4.68 -5.57
C ALA A 125 -0.43 3.21 -5.93
N TYR A 126 0.70 2.64 -5.48
CA TYR A 126 1.05 1.25 -5.80
C TYR A 126 -0.03 0.25 -5.33
N ALA A 127 -0.46 0.36 -4.07
CA ALA A 127 -1.44 -0.53 -3.46
C ALA A 127 -2.22 0.20 -2.34
N THR A 128 -3.23 -0.48 -1.77
CA THR A 128 -4.03 0.06 -0.66
C THR A 128 -3.18 0.40 0.56
N GLU A 129 -2.11 -0.36 0.86
CA GLU A 129 -1.19 -0.07 1.97
C GLU A 129 -0.49 1.28 1.82
N ASN A 130 -0.22 1.75 0.61
CA ASN A 130 0.43 3.05 0.41
C ASN A 130 -0.45 4.20 0.91
N PHE A 131 -1.78 4.08 0.83
CA PHE A 131 -2.71 5.05 1.43
C PHE A 131 -2.72 4.94 2.96
N LEU A 132 -2.63 3.73 3.52
CA LEU A 132 -2.50 3.54 4.97
C LEU A 132 -1.19 4.13 5.50
N CYS A 133 -0.16 4.17 4.67
CA CYS A 133 1.16 4.76 4.94
C CYS A 133 1.27 6.25 4.56
N TYR A 134 0.17 6.91 4.24
CA TYR A 134 0.18 8.32 3.86
C TYR A 134 0.66 9.22 4.99
N ALA A 135 1.79 9.87 4.80
CA ALA A 135 2.53 10.57 5.84
C ALA A 135 1.68 11.54 6.70
N PRO A 136 0.79 12.39 6.13
CA PRO A 136 -0.04 13.28 6.91
C PRO A 136 -1.00 12.60 7.89
N SER A 137 -1.36 11.32 7.66
CA SER A 137 -2.29 10.57 8.51
C SER A 137 -1.60 9.83 9.66
N LEU A 138 -0.28 9.62 9.61
CA LEU A 138 0.43 8.75 10.56
C LEU A 138 0.42 9.29 11.99
N HIS A 139 0.46 10.62 12.19
CA HIS A 139 0.32 11.19 13.53
C HIS A 139 -0.98 10.77 14.19
N ASN A 140 -2.09 10.78 13.46
CA ASN A 140 -3.39 10.37 13.99
C ASN A 140 -3.41 8.88 14.41
N VAL A 141 -2.61 8.03 13.76
CA VAL A 141 -2.44 6.62 14.18
C VAL A 141 -1.77 6.56 15.55
N CYS A 142 -0.70 7.34 15.78
CA CYS A 142 -0.05 7.44 17.07
C CYS A 142 -1.02 7.95 18.16
N VAL A 143 -1.77 9.01 17.90
CA VAL A 143 -2.76 9.57 18.83
C VAL A 143 -3.81 8.53 19.19
N LYS A 144 -4.33 7.78 18.22
CA LYS A 144 -5.31 6.72 18.49
C LYS A 144 -4.73 5.59 19.35
N ALA A 145 -3.46 5.23 19.14
CA ALA A 145 -2.80 4.15 19.86
C ALA A 145 -2.42 4.58 21.30
N THR A 146 -1.81 5.76 21.46
CA THR A 146 -1.20 6.20 22.72
C THR A 146 -2.14 7.08 23.58
N LYS A 147 -3.21 7.63 22.99
CA LYS A 147 -4.08 8.66 23.60
C LYS A 147 -3.32 9.94 23.95
N ASN A 148 -2.20 10.19 23.28
CA ASN A 148 -1.35 11.37 23.46
C ASN A 148 -1.21 12.09 22.11
N ASP A 149 -1.50 13.40 22.07
CA ASP A 149 -1.44 14.25 20.87
C ASP A 149 -0.13 15.06 20.78
N THR A 150 0.84 14.78 21.65
CA THR A 150 2.13 15.47 21.59
C THR A 150 2.88 15.08 20.34
N ARG A 151 3.22 16.05 19.50
CA ARG A 151 4.01 15.84 18.27
C ARG A 151 5.49 15.81 18.60
N ILE A 152 6.04 14.61 18.73
CA ILE A 152 7.48 14.38 18.96
C ILE A 152 8.24 14.00 17.70
N PHE A 153 7.53 13.82 16.57
CA PHE A 153 8.10 13.42 15.30
C PHE A 153 7.29 13.97 14.13
N ASP A 154 7.96 14.51 13.12
CA ASP A 154 7.36 15.01 11.89
C ASP A 154 7.40 13.93 10.80
N PHE A 155 6.32 13.17 10.71
CA PHE A 155 6.17 12.13 9.69
C PHE A 155 6.23 12.67 8.26
N VAL A 156 5.68 13.85 8.02
CA VAL A 156 5.63 14.44 6.68
C VAL A 156 7.03 14.77 6.21
N ARG A 157 7.82 15.45 7.06
CA ARG A 157 9.22 15.76 6.77
C ARG A 157 10.04 14.49 6.56
N PHE A 158 9.94 13.52 7.48
CA PHE A 158 10.71 12.27 7.39
C PHE A 158 10.39 11.49 6.12
N MET A 159 9.10 11.29 5.81
CA MET A 159 8.68 10.52 4.63
C MET A 159 9.00 11.23 3.32
N HIS A 160 8.99 12.56 3.29
CA HIS A 160 9.48 13.35 2.17
C HIS A 160 10.99 13.10 1.92
N GLU A 161 11.82 13.22 2.95
CA GLU A 161 13.27 13.00 2.85
C GLU A 161 13.60 11.53 2.55
N TYR A 162 12.86 10.58 3.14
CA TYR A 162 12.95 9.16 2.82
C TYR A 162 12.66 8.92 1.34
N SER A 163 11.56 9.46 0.83
CA SER A 163 11.14 9.33 -0.56
C SER A 163 12.19 9.86 -1.53
N CYS A 164 12.68 11.07 -1.31
CA CYS A 164 13.76 11.65 -2.11
C CYS A 164 15.02 10.79 -2.09
N THR A 165 15.33 10.22 -0.91
CA THR A 165 16.52 9.37 -0.74
C THR A 165 16.43 8.08 -1.55
N ILE A 166 15.27 7.40 -1.55
CA ILE A 166 15.11 6.13 -2.25
C ILE A 166 14.83 6.29 -3.74
N TYR A 167 14.48 7.49 -4.19
CA TYR A 167 14.03 7.76 -5.56
C TYR A 167 14.93 7.19 -6.67
N PRO A 168 16.27 7.32 -6.61
CA PRO A 168 17.13 6.73 -7.64
C PRO A 168 16.99 5.21 -7.73
N LEU A 169 16.92 4.50 -6.60
CA LEU A 169 16.72 3.04 -6.59
C LEU A 169 15.29 2.65 -6.98
N PHE A 170 14.30 3.48 -6.65
CA PHE A 170 12.93 3.28 -7.11
C PHE A 170 12.87 3.31 -8.65
N LEU A 171 13.55 4.23 -9.31
CA LEU A 171 13.61 4.28 -10.77
C LEU A 171 14.24 3.01 -11.36
N TRP A 172 15.33 2.52 -10.78
CA TRP A 172 15.93 1.24 -11.19
C TRP A 172 14.96 0.07 -11.02
N TYR A 173 14.24 0.02 -9.91
CA TYR A 173 13.25 -1.02 -9.63
C TYR A 173 12.08 -0.97 -10.62
N ALA A 174 11.49 0.20 -10.80
CA ALA A 174 10.37 0.38 -11.72
C ALA A 174 10.79 0.12 -13.18
N TYR A 175 11.97 0.62 -13.60
CA TYR A 175 12.49 0.35 -14.92
C TYR A 175 12.75 -1.14 -15.17
N SER A 176 13.33 -1.82 -14.17
CA SER A 176 13.55 -3.27 -14.23
C SER A 176 12.25 -4.07 -14.30
N ALA A 177 11.20 -3.63 -13.60
CA ALA A 177 9.92 -4.31 -13.59
C ALA A 177 9.19 -4.29 -14.93
N GLN A 178 9.41 -3.26 -15.78
CA GLN A 178 8.83 -3.22 -17.12
C GLN A 178 9.56 -4.10 -18.14
N LEU A 179 10.83 -4.47 -17.86
CA LEU A 179 11.64 -5.29 -18.75
C LEU A 179 11.30 -6.76 -18.51
N SER A 180 10.53 -7.36 -19.39
CA SER A 180 10.05 -8.75 -19.26
C SER A 180 11.17 -9.79 -19.21
N SER A 181 12.36 -9.49 -19.76
CA SER A 181 13.45 -10.45 -19.98
C SER A 181 14.67 -10.26 -19.09
N GLU A 182 14.86 -9.10 -18.48
CA GLU A 182 16.05 -8.76 -17.69
C GLU A 182 15.66 -8.09 -16.38
N ASN A 183 15.49 -8.87 -15.33
CA ASN A 183 15.24 -8.33 -13.99
C ASN A 183 16.56 -7.90 -13.32
N VAL A 184 17.05 -6.72 -13.70
CA VAL A 184 18.34 -6.17 -13.27
C VAL A 184 18.35 -5.77 -11.78
N PHE A 185 17.18 -5.33 -11.28
CA PHE A 185 17.03 -4.92 -9.88
C PHE A 185 15.69 -5.38 -9.33
N PRO A 186 15.60 -6.67 -8.90
CA PRO A 186 14.36 -7.27 -8.46
C PRO A 186 13.87 -6.71 -7.13
N LEU A 187 12.58 -6.96 -6.82
CA LEU A 187 11.94 -6.51 -5.60
C LEU A 187 12.70 -6.87 -4.33
N ILE A 188 13.31 -8.06 -4.27
CA ILE A 188 14.07 -8.50 -3.09
C ILE A 188 15.27 -7.60 -2.81
N ASP A 189 15.98 -7.17 -3.86
CA ASP A 189 17.13 -6.27 -3.76
C ASP A 189 16.68 -4.85 -3.40
N PHE A 190 15.59 -4.38 -4.02
CA PHE A 190 14.99 -3.10 -3.68
C PHE A 190 14.56 -3.06 -2.21
N LYS A 191 13.78 -4.05 -1.74
CA LYS A 191 13.38 -4.19 -0.33
C LYS A 191 14.56 -4.08 0.63
N SER A 192 15.63 -4.80 0.33
CA SER A 192 16.86 -4.80 1.15
C SER A 192 17.54 -3.43 1.18
N ALA A 193 17.53 -2.71 0.05
CA ALA A 193 18.24 -1.45 -0.09
C ALA A 193 17.52 -0.25 0.55
N VAL A 194 16.17 -0.27 0.60
CA VAL A 194 15.36 0.88 1.05
C VAL A 194 14.82 0.74 2.48
N ARG A 195 15.06 -0.39 3.16
CA ARG A 195 14.61 -0.61 4.54
C ARG A 195 15.34 0.33 5.50
N ILE A 196 14.64 0.84 6.51
CA ILE A 196 15.25 1.43 7.68
C ILE A 196 15.46 0.34 8.72
N GLY A 197 16.68 0.19 9.27
CA GLY A 197 16.97 -0.86 10.24
C GLY A 197 16.46 -0.52 11.65
N TYR A 198 16.54 0.75 12.01
CA TYR A 198 16.07 1.34 13.26
C TYR A 198 15.79 2.83 13.05
N LEU A 199 15.05 3.43 13.96
CA LEU A 199 14.80 4.86 13.98
C LEU A 199 15.58 5.52 15.11
N ASP A 200 16.50 6.42 14.76
CA ASP A 200 17.06 7.41 15.71
C ASP A 200 16.11 8.61 15.70
N LEU A 201 15.53 8.95 16.84
CA LEU A 201 14.55 10.05 16.92
C LEU A 201 15.19 11.44 16.97
N ALA A 202 16.51 11.51 17.24
CA ALA A 202 17.21 12.78 17.23
C ALA A 202 17.09 13.43 15.85
N ASP A 203 16.87 14.74 15.82
CA ASP A 203 16.74 15.53 14.61
C ASP A 203 15.76 14.94 13.59
N ASN A 204 14.63 14.44 14.10
CA ASN A 204 13.57 13.85 13.27
C ASN A 204 14.03 12.66 12.42
N GLY A 205 14.95 11.84 12.92
CA GLY A 205 15.44 10.65 12.22
C GLY A 205 16.62 10.90 11.28
N GLU A 206 17.29 12.04 11.37
CA GLU A 206 18.36 12.43 10.44
C GLU A 206 19.47 11.39 10.33
N LYS A 207 19.96 10.82 11.44
CA LYS A 207 20.98 9.76 11.39
C LYS A 207 20.54 8.51 10.65
N THR A 208 19.25 8.15 10.79
CA THR A 208 18.65 7.04 10.04
C THR A 208 18.67 7.33 8.55
N LEU A 209 18.30 8.56 8.16
CA LEU A 209 18.29 9.00 6.77
C LEU A 209 19.70 9.12 6.18
N GLU A 210 20.69 9.61 6.95
CA GLU A 210 22.09 9.65 6.51
C GLU A 210 22.66 8.26 6.22
N TRP A 211 22.35 7.29 7.09
CA TRP A 211 22.73 5.89 6.85
C TRP A 211 22.07 5.36 5.57
N LEU A 212 20.78 5.63 5.36
CA LEU A 212 20.05 5.23 4.18
C LEU A 212 20.64 5.88 2.91
N ARG A 213 20.92 7.19 2.91
CA ARG A 213 21.53 7.92 1.78
C ARG A 213 22.85 7.28 1.34
N ARG A 214 23.72 6.92 2.30
CA ARG A 214 24.99 6.25 2.00
C ARG A 214 24.79 4.87 1.34
N ASN A 215 23.84 4.09 1.84
CA ASN A 215 23.56 2.77 1.29
C ASN A 215 22.93 2.85 -0.10
N VAL A 216 21.98 3.76 -0.31
CA VAL A 216 21.34 4.02 -1.59
C VAL A 216 22.38 4.47 -2.62
N ALA A 217 23.22 5.45 -2.31
CA ALA A 217 24.24 5.96 -3.21
C ALA A 217 25.23 4.85 -3.65
N LYS A 218 25.68 4.03 -2.70
CA LYS A 218 26.56 2.88 -3.00
C LYS A 218 25.88 1.86 -3.93
N ARG A 219 24.60 1.57 -3.70
CA ARG A 219 23.87 0.60 -4.51
C ARG A 219 23.60 1.17 -5.90
N GLU A 220 23.22 2.42 -6.01
CA GLU A 220 23.01 3.10 -7.29
C GLU A 220 24.28 3.13 -8.13
N GLU A 221 25.42 3.48 -7.53
CA GLU A 221 26.72 3.47 -8.22
C GLU A 221 27.04 2.08 -8.80
N MET A 222 26.78 1.02 -8.03
CA MET A 222 26.97 -0.36 -8.51
C MET A 222 26.06 -0.70 -9.69
N LEU A 223 24.79 -0.30 -9.64
CA LEU A 223 23.83 -0.53 -10.72
C LEU A 223 24.25 0.21 -11.98
N ARG A 224 24.65 1.48 -11.88
CA ARG A 224 25.15 2.28 -13.02
C ARG A 224 26.38 1.67 -13.66
N LYS A 225 27.35 1.20 -12.86
CA LYS A 225 28.57 0.55 -13.37
C LYS A 225 28.27 -0.76 -14.09
N ARG A 226 27.34 -1.56 -13.57
CA ARG A 226 26.97 -2.85 -14.16
C ARG A 226 26.11 -2.73 -15.42
N ASN A 227 25.30 -1.68 -15.51
CA ASN A 227 24.27 -1.51 -16.53
C ASN A 227 24.37 -0.14 -17.25
N PRO A 228 25.54 0.23 -17.83
CA PRO A 228 25.72 1.56 -18.42
C PRO A 228 24.78 1.85 -19.59
N LYS A 229 24.33 0.82 -20.31
CA LYS A 229 23.40 0.95 -21.45
C LYS A 229 21.96 1.32 -21.03
N MET A 230 21.61 1.15 -19.77
CA MET A 230 20.27 1.46 -19.26
C MET A 230 20.13 2.91 -18.81
N ILE A 231 21.22 3.63 -18.63
CA ILE A 231 21.20 4.98 -18.05
C ILE A 231 20.41 5.96 -18.93
N GLU A 232 20.64 5.96 -20.21
CA GLU A 232 19.98 6.90 -21.13
C GLU A 232 18.49 6.56 -21.35
N PRO A 233 18.11 5.30 -21.63
CA PRO A 233 16.70 4.92 -21.68
C PRO A 233 15.93 5.18 -20.36
N MET A 234 16.60 5.09 -19.21
CA MET A 234 15.98 5.33 -17.92
C MET A 234 15.64 6.82 -17.68
N LYS A 235 16.36 7.75 -18.31
CA LYS A 235 16.01 9.19 -18.25
C LYS A 235 14.68 9.46 -18.96
N GLU A 236 14.49 8.91 -20.15
CA GLU A 236 13.23 9.04 -20.88
C GLU A 236 12.08 8.38 -20.09
N PHE A 237 12.35 7.21 -19.49
CA PHE A 237 11.38 6.55 -18.62
C PHE A 237 11.00 7.40 -17.41
N GLU A 238 11.97 8.01 -16.73
CA GLU A 238 11.73 8.94 -15.62
C GLU A 238 10.83 10.11 -16.04
N GLU A 239 11.10 10.75 -17.18
CA GLU A 239 10.28 11.87 -17.68
C GLU A 239 8.83 11.44 -17.90
N GLN A 240 8.62 10.24 -18.44
CA GLN A 240 7.26 9.71 -18.63
C GLN A 240 6.56 9.44 -17.30
N LEU A 241 7.24 8.88 -16.30
CA LEU A 241 6.67 8.69 -14.97
C LEU A 241 6.35 10.03 -14.29
N ARG A 242 7.19 11.04 -14.48
CA ARG A 242 6.93 12.42 -14.01
C ARG A 242 5.68 13.01 -14.66
N GLY A 243 5.45 12.75 -15.94
CA GLY A 243 4.21 13.11 -16.64
C GLY A 243 2.96 12.44 -16.07
N ARG A 244 3.12 11.35 -15.30
CA ARG A 244 2.06 10.64 -14.56
C ARG A 244 1.97 11.07 -13.08
N GLY A 245 2.71 12.08 -12.67
CA GLY A 245 2.65 12.64 -11.32
C GLY A 245 3.68 12.05 -10.34
N LEU A 246 4.62 11.20 -10.79
CA LEU A 246 5.72 10.77 -9.95
C LEU A 246 6.69 11.93 -9.70
N THR A 247 7.06 12.13 -8.45
CA THR A 247 8.13 13.05 -8.05
C THR A 247 9.05 12.37 -7.03
N PRO A 248 10.26 12.89 -6.78
CA PRO A 248 11.12 12.37 -5.71
C PRO A 248 10.41 12.33 -4.36
N GLU A 249 9.58 13.34 -4.06
CA GLU A 249 8.90 13.52 -2.79
C GLU A 249 7.78 12.51 -2.54
N ASN A 250 7.15 12.00 -3.59
CA ASN A 250 6.01 11.09 -3.50
C ASN A 250 6.32 9.65 -3.94
N ALA A 251 7.56 9.32 -4.29
CA ALA A 251 7.93 7.98 -4.77
C ALA A 251 7.58 6.87 -3.76
N TYR A 252 7.55 7.19 -2.45
CA TYR A 252 7.12 6.24 -1.43
C TYR A 252 5.68 5.75 -1.63
N LEU A 253 4.81 6.53 -2.27
CA LEU A 253 3.44 6.11 -2.59
C LEU A 253 3.36 5.12 -3.76
N PHE A 254 4.41 5.04 -4.57
CA PHE A 254 4.47 4.18 -5.75
C PHE A 254 5.39 2.96 -5.58
N MET A 255 6.04 2.81 -4.43
CA MET A 255 6.82 1.61 -4.12
C MET A 255 5.91 0.50 -3.61
N HIS A 256 6.39 -0.73 -3.66
CA HIS A 256 5.67 -1.92 -3.19
C HIS A 256 5.11 -1.72 -1.76
N GLY A 257 3.78 -1.80 -1.61
CA GLY A 257 3.04 -1.41 -0.40
C GLY A 257 3.50 -2.11 0.88
N HIS A 258 3.59 -3.45 0.87
CA HIS A 258 4.10 -4.20 2.03
C HIS A 258 5.55 -3.83 2.39
N THR A 259 6.39 -3.46 1.41
CA THR A 259 7.76 -2.99 1.73
C THR A 259 7.73 -1.67 2.48
N LEU A 260 6.88 -0.74 2.06
CA LEU A 260 6.69 0.53 2.76
C LEU A 260 6.14 0.30 4.17
N MET A 261 5.10 -0.49 4.29
CA MET A 261 4.43 -0.77 5.56
C MET A 261 5.39 -1.42 6.56
N ASP A 262 5.98 -2.58 6.20
CA ASP A 262 6.72 -3.43 7.14
C ASP A 262 8.12 -2.89 7.44
N ASN A 263 8.80 -2.34 6.44
CA ASN A 263 10.21 -1.98 6.53
C ASN A 263 10.45 -0.50 6.85
N VAL A 264 9.41 0.31 6.90
CA VAL A 264 9.49 1.75 7.18
C VAL A 264 8.44 2.16 8.20
N VAL A 265 7.16 2.20 7.81
CA VAL A 265 6.11 2.83 8.60
C VAL A 265 5.88 2.12 9.93
N MET A 266 5.86 0.80 9.95
CA MET A 266 5.71 0.04 11.20
C MET A 266 6.89 0.27 12.16
N ILE A 267 8.10 0.42 11.64
CA ILE A 267 9.27 0.74 12.48
C ILE A 267 9.13 2.13 13.10
N LEU A 268 8.69 3.14 12.32
CA LEU A 268 8.41 4.49 12.82
C LEU A 268 7.34 4.47 13.91
N LEU A 269 6.19 3.87 13.62
CA LEU A 269 5.05 3.83 14.54
C LEU A 269 5.39 3.09 15.85
N LEU A 270 6.01 1.92 15.77
CA LEU A 270 6.38 1.15 16.96
C LEU A 270 7.39 1.89 17.83
N SER A 271 8.40 2.53 17.23
CA SER A 271 9.39 3.33 17.96
C SER A 271 8.74 4.48 18.72
N LEU A 272 7.77 5.17 18.09
CA LEU A 272 7.08 6.32 18.68
C LEU A 272 6.03 5.91 19.71
N ILE A 273 5.28 4.83 19.48
CA ILE A 273 4.29 4.32 20.42
C ILE A 273 4.96 3.87 21.72
N HIS A 274 6.08 3.14 21.64
CA HIS A 274 6.82 2.71 22.85
C HIS A 274 7.33 3.86 23.71
N ILE A 275 7.70 4.99 23.10
CA ILE A 275 8.18 6.17 23.85
C ILE A 275 6.99 6.96 24.42
N SER A 276 5.88 7.00 23.71
CA SER A 276 4.71 7.78 24.09
C SER A 276 3.79 7.05 25.07
N GLU A 277 3.94 5.73 25.26
CA GLU A 277 3.22 5.01 26.29
C GLU A 277 3.69 5.50 27.68
N PRO A 278 2.82 6.10 28.50
CA PRO A 278 3.18 6.40 29.87
C PRO A 278 3.55 5.08 30.54
N THR A 279 4.73 5.03 31.11
CA THR A 279 5.20 3.91 31.93
C THR A 279 4.15 3.62 32.99
N ARG A 280 3.30 2.63 32.79
CA ARG A 280 2.24 2.18 33.75
C ARG A 280 2.84 1.65 35.07
N HIS A 281 4.13 1.81 35.29
CA HIS A 281 4.85 1.38 36.48
C HIS A 281 5.28 2.52 37.42
N ALA A 282 4.88 3.77 37.17
CA ALA A 282 5.19 4.90 38.05
C ALA A 282 4.00 5.40 38.89
N GLN A 283 2.97 4.59 39.07
CA GLN A 283 1.85 4.86 40.01
C GLN A 283 1.54 3.59 40.83
N ILE A 284 2.41 3.27 41.76
CA ILE A 284 2.10 2.57 42.99
C ILE A 284 2.83 3.29 44.11
#